data_d5f7bf7d43137103032e0caa0b897f14
#
_entry.id   d5f7bf7d43137103032e0caa0b897f14
#
_cell.length_a   1.000
_cell.length_b   1.000
_cell.length_c   1.000
_cell.angle_alpha   90.00
_cell.angle_beta   90.00
_cell.angle_gamma   90.00
#
_symmetry.space_group_name_H-M   'P 1'
#
loop_
_entity.id
_entity.type
_entity.pdbx_description
1 polymer ?
#
loop_
_entity_poly.entity_id
_entity_poly.type
_entity_poly.pdbx_seq_one_letter_code
_entity_poly.pdbx_strand_id
1 'polypeptide(L)'
;MCRGQSVDLGTREKFTAFEKHLKEFNPNLHFSDFSERGLNSFVAFLRDKLKMRNTTIAKQLGFLKWFLRWATAKGHNTTTDFQYFAPKLKTTGKKVIFLEWEELMRVFEYNVPENGTKVKLRAADGRCYEKVVSDAAALRKTRDIFCFCCFTSLRYSDAANLKCANIDGDAMTITTIKTADTLRIELNKYAKRILERYKAHWTNDGFVFPHLTNQRMNFYLKELCELCEINTPVTETYYRGVERVDETHPKFELMSTHAGRRTFICNALMMGISAEIVMKWTGHSDYKSMKPYIDVTNTAKAEAMRMFDER
;
A
#
# COMPACT_ATOMS: atom_id res chain seq x y z
N MET A 1 11.27 -26.09 1.68
CA MET A 1 10.76 -25.43 0.47
C MET A 1 11.63 -24.24 0.01
N CYS A 2 12.05 -23.35 0.90
CA CYS A 2 12.84 -22.15 0.52
C CYS A 2 14.38 -22.35 0.58
N ARG A 3 14.89 -23.54 0.90
CA ARG A 3 16.33 -23.81 0.89
C ARG A 3 16.74 -24.20 -0.53
N GLY A 4 17.34 -23.26 -1.27
CA GLY A 4 17.86 -23.50 -2.62
C GLY A 4 17.22 -22.64 -3.75
N GLN A 5 16.14 -21.91 -3.49
CA GLN A 5 15.66 -20.85 -4.39
C GLN A 5 15.84 -19.50 -3.70
N SER A 6 16.32 -18.49 -4.41
CA SER A 6 16.41 -17.11 -3.92
C SER A 6 14.99 -16.53 -3.80
N VAL A 7 14.33 -16.79 -2.69
CA VAL A 7 13.01 -16.27 -2.39
C VAL A 7 13.22 -14.94 -1.64
N ASP A 8 12.57 -13.89 -2.14
CA ASP A 8 12.52 -12.56 -1.52
C ASP A 8 12.12 -12.63 -0.03
N LEU A 9 12.77 -11.82 0.80
CA LEU A 9 12.58 -11.79 2.26
C LEU A 9 11.09 -11.63 2.65
N GLY A 10 10.35 -10.73 1.99
CA GLY A 10 8.94 -10.51 2.27
C GLY A 10 8.07 -11.73 1.93
N THR A 11 8.49 -12.57 0.99
CA THR A 11 7.83 -13.84 0.68
C THR A 11 8.15 -14.89 1.73
N ARG A 12 9.39 -14.93 2.25
CA ARG A 12 9.78 -15.83 3.35
C ARG A 12 8.97 -15.55 4.63
N GLU A 13 8.82 -14.27 5.01
CA GLU A 13 8.02 -13.85 6.17
C GLU A 13 6.57 -14.31 6.06
N LYS A 14 5.97 -14.21 4.85
CA LYS A 14 4.59 -14.68 4.61
C LYS A 14 4.47 -16.18 4.78
N PHE A 15 5.46 -16.95 4.34
CA PHE A 15 5.47 -18.40 4.56
C PHE A 15 5.70 -18.77 6.01
N THR A 16 6.53 -18.07 6.74
CA THR A 16 6.71 -18.26 8.19
C THR A 16 5.40 -18.00 8.95
N ALA A 17 4.69 -16.92 8.61
CA ALA A 17 3.38 -16.63 9.19
C ALA A 17 2.35 -17.69 8.83
N PHE A 18 2.35 -18.17 7.58
CA PHE A 18 1.47 -19.24 7.13
C PHE A 18 1.76 -20.57 7.85
N GLU A 19 3.04 -20.94 8.00
CA GLU A 19 3.46 -22.12 8.77
C GLU A 19 2.98 -22.07 10.22
N LYS A 20 3.05 -20.89 10.87
CA LYS A 20 2.51 -20.69 12.21
C LYS A 20 1.02 -21.01 12.27
N HIS A 21 0.23 -20.53 11.29
CA HIS A 21 -1.21 -20.82 11.24
C HIS A 21 -1.50 -22.31 11.03
N LEU A 22 -0.72 -23.00 10.21
CA LEU A 22 -0.86 -24.47 10.04
C LEU A 22 -0.58 -25.22 11.34
N LYS A 23 0.50 -24.89 12.05
CA LYS A 23 0.86 -25.49 13.35
C LYS A 23 -0.19 -25.20 14.42
N GLU A 24 -0.79 -24.02 14.42
CA GLU A 24 -1.87 -23.66 15.35
C GLU A 24 -3.18 -24.37 15.02
N PHE A 25 -3.44 -24.65 13.74
CA PHE A 25 -4.59 -25.43 13.31
C PHE A 25 -4.46 -26.90 13.74
N ASN A 26 -3.34 -27.54 13.41
CA ASN A 26 -3.02 -28.88 13.85
C ASN A 26 -1.48 -29.06 13.83
N PRO A 27 -0.82 -29.29 14.98
CA PRO A 27 0.63 -29.49 15.03
C PRO A 27 1.10 -30.80 14.36
N ASN A 28 0.21 -31.79 14.21
CA ASN A 28 0.47 -33.10 13.64
C ASN A 28 -0.17 -33.27 12.26
N LEU A 29 -0.14 -32.23 11.42
CA LEU A 29 -0.72 -32.24 10.08
C LEU A 29 0.01 -33.22 9.15
N HIS A 30 -0.77 -34.08 8.50
CA HIS A 30 -0.37 -34.95 7.42
C HIS A 30 -0.98 -34.50 6.09
N PHE A 31 -0.41 -34.91 4.96
CA PHE A 31 -0.98 -34.56 3.64
C PHE A 31 -2.40 -35.12 3.44
N SER A 32 -2.72 -36.26 4.02
CA SER A 32 -4.07 -36.84 4.04
C SER A 32 -5.13 -35.97 4.70
N ASP A 33 -4.73 -35.06 5.58
CA ASP A 33 -5.65 -34.15 6.27
C ASP A 33 -6.17 -33.03 5.34
N PHE A 34 -5.54 -32.84 4.18
CA PHE A 34 -5.98 -31.86 3.18
C PHE A 34 -7.01 -32.41 2.18
N SER A 35 -7.84 -33.36 2.61
CA SER A 35 -9.09 -33.71 1.95
C SER A 35 -10.03 -32.51 1.89
N GLU A 36 -11.11 -32.56 1.10
CA GLU A 36 -12.11 -31.48 1.03
C GLU A 36 -12.63 -31.12 2.44
N ARG A 37 -12.91 -32.11 3.27
CA ARG A 37 -13.35 -31.92 4.66
C ARG A 37 -12.28 -31.19 5.50
N GLY A 38 -11.02 -31.58 5.38
CA GLY A 38 -9.93 -30.96 6.12
C GLY A 38 -9.68 -29.52 5.66
N LEU A 39 -9.77 -29.26 4.36
CA LEU A 39 -9.67 -27.90 3.79
C LEU A 39 -10.81 -27.00 4.27
N ASN A 40 -12.05 -27.52 4.36
CA ASN A 40 -13.17 -26.78 4.96
C ASN A 40 -12.94 -26.51 6.45
N SER A 41 -12.41 -27.46 7.21
CA SER A 41 -12.06 -27.28 8.63
C SER A 41 -10.97 -26.22 8.80
N PHE A 42 -9.98 -26.18 7.93
CA PHE A 42 -8.94 -25.14 7.94
C PHE A 42 -9.55 -23.74 7.64
N VAL A 43 -10.45 -23.62 6.67
CA VAL A 43 -11.18 -22.37 6.38
C VAL A 43 -11.99 -21.93 7.60
N ALA A 44 -12.69 -22.85 8.26
CA ALA A 44 -13.45 -22.57 9.49
C ALA A 44 -12.52 -22.08 10.63
N PHE A 45 -11.37 -22.71 10.82
CA PHE A 45 -10.36 -22.27 11.78
C PHE A 45 -9.88 -20.84 11.51
N LEU A 46 -9.51 -20.52 10.25
CA LEU A 46 -9.06 -19.17 9.87
C LEU A 46 -10.16 -18.13 10.10
N ARG A 47 -11.42 -18.48 9.83
CA ARG A 47 -12.57 -17.58 9.99
C ARG A 47 -12.98 -17.42 11.45
N ASP A 48 -13.16 -18.54 12.17
CA ASP A 48 -13.87 -18.55 13.45
C ASP A 48 -12.91 -18.38 14.64
N LYS A 49 -11.72 -18.99 14.59
CA LYS A 49 -10.70 -18.85 15.63
C LYS A 49 -9.82 -17.63 15.39
N LEU A 50 -9.28 -17.46 14.17
CA LEU A 50 -8.38 -16.34 13.86
C LEU A 50 -9.11 -15.06 13.38
N LYS A 51 -10.44 -15.10 13.26
CA LYS A 51 -11.29 -13.95 12.88
C LYS A 51 -10.83 -13.25 11.59
N MET A 52 -10.27 -14.00 10.65
CA MET A 52 -9.73 -13.44 9.41
C MET A 52 -10.81 -12.97 8.44
N ARG A 53 -10.56 -11.86 7.75
CA ARG A 53 -11.37 -11.40 6.62
C ARG A 53 -11.27 -12.41 5.46
N ASN A 54 -12.34 -12.58 4.66
CA ASN A 54 -12.38 -13.52 3.54
C ASN A 54 -11.23 -13.31 2.54
N THR A 55 -10.84 -12.06 2.29
CA THR A 55 -9.67 -11.73 1.44
C THR A 55 -8.35 -12.26 2.01
N THR A 56 -8.21 -12.34 3.33
CA THR A 56 -7.05 -12.91 4.00
C THR A 56 -7.09 -14.44 3.95
N ILE A 57 -8.27 -15.05 4.19
CA ILE A 57 -8.48 -16.50 4.05
C ILE A 57 -8.12 -16.95 2.62
N ALA A 58 -8.58 -16.23 1.59
CA ALA A 58 -8.25 -16.54 0.20
C ALA A 58 -6.73 -16.54 -0.05
N LYS A 59 -5.98 -15.60 0.56
CA LYS A 59 -4.51 -15.57 0.48
C LYS A 59 -3.86 -16.76 1.19
N GLN A 60 -4.35 -17.13 2.37
CA GLN A 60 -3.85 -18.31 3.11
C GLN A 60 -4.06 -19.59 2.29
N LEU A 61 -5.26 -19.74 1.69
CA LEU A 61 -5.52 -20.86 0.78
C LEU A 61 -4.63 -20.84 -0.47
N GLY A 62 -4.30 -19.66 -0.99
CA GLY A 62 -3.32 -19.51 -2.07
C GLY A 62 -1.94 -20.04 -1.70
N PHE A 63 -1.45 -19.73 -0.49
CA PHE A 63 -0.18 -20.27 0.03
C PHE A 63 -0.25 -21.78 0.26
N LEU A 64 -1.36 -22.29 0.83
CA LEU A 64 -1.57 -23.71 1.02
C LEU A 64 -1.54 -24.47 -0.32
N LYS A 65 -2.32 -24.00 -1.31
CA LYS A 65 -2.36 -24.61 -2.64
C LYS A 65 -0.99 -24.60 -3.33
N TRP A 66 -0.24 -23.52 -3.20
CA TRP A 66 1.11 -23.45 -3.75
C TRP A 66 2.04 -24.46 -3.08
N PHE A 67 1.98 -24.59 -1.75
CA PHE A 67 2.75 -25.58 -1.00
C PHE A 67 2.37 -27.02 -1.41
N LEU A 68 1.07 -27.34 -1.49
CA LEU A 68 0.59 -28.67 -1.86
C LEU A 68 0.96 -29.03 -3.30
N ARG A 69 0.88 -28.09 -4.26
CA ARG A 69 1.37 -28.31 -5.64
C ARG A 69 2.85 -28.66 -5.66
N TRP A 70 3.66 -27.92 -4.91
CA TRP A 70 5.09 -28.21 -4.79
C TRP A 70 5.33 -29.61 -4.17
N ALA A 71 4.61 -29.96 -3.12
CA ALA A 71 4.73 -31.25 -2.45
C ALA A 71 4.32 -32.42 -3.37
N THR A 72 3.25 -32.24 -4.15
CA THR A 72 2.81 -33.21 -5.17
C THR A 72 3.87 -33.37 -6.27
N ALA A 73 4.42 -32.29 -6.79
CA ALA A 73 5.47 -32.34 -7.80
C ALA A 73 6.77 -33.00 -7.31
N LYS A 74 7.00 -33.04 -5.98
CA LYS A 74 8.13 -33.70 -5.34
C LYS A 74 7.81 -35.14 -4.85
N GLY A 75 6.61 -35.65 -5.08
CA GLY A 75 6.18 -36.96 -4.64
C GLY A 75 5.86 -37.10 -3.15
N HIS A 76 5.81 -35.98 -2.40
CA HIS A 76 5.49 -35.99 -0.96
C HIS A 76 3.98 -36.03 -0.70
N ASN A 77 3.18 -35.59 -1.63
CA ASN A 77 1.72 -35.53 -1.52
C ASN A 77 1.07 -36.27 -2.70
N THR A 78 0.08 -37.10 -2.40
CA THR A 78 -0.72 -37.84 -3.40
C THR A 78 -2.15 -37.35 -3.48
N THR A 79 -2.61 -36.45 -2.57
CA THR A 79 -3.98 -35.93 -2.57
C THR A 79 -4.12 -34.84 -3.62
N THR A 80 -5.28 -34.76 -4.28
CA THR A 80 -5.59 -33.81 -5.35
C THR A 80 -6.74 -32.86 -5.04
N ASP A 81 -7.49 -33.10 -3.97
CA ASP A 81 -8.69 -32.34 -3.58
C ASP A 81 -8.44 -30.82 -3.54
N PHE A 82 -7.26 -30.40 -3.08
CA PHE A 82 -6.88 -28.98 -3.00
C PHE A 82 -6.90 -28.27 -4.37
N GLN A 83 -6.78 -28.99 -5.49
CA GLN A 83 -6.77 -28.39 -6.82
C GLN A 83 -8.15 -27.84 -7.16
N TYR A 84 -9.19 -28.59 -6.83
CA TYR A 84 -10.60 -28.28 -7.13
C TYR A 84 -11.29 -27.50 -5.99
N PHE A 85 -10.69 -27.48 -4.81
CA PHE A 85 -11.24 -26.78 -3.64
C PHE A 85 -11.34 -25.27 -3.90
N ALA A 86 -12.53 -24.75 -4.05
CA ALA A 86 -12.81 -23.33 -4.33
C ALA A 86 -13.97 -22.83 -3.45
N PRO A 87 -13.71 -22.54 -2.16
CA PRO A 87 -14.78 -22.07 -1.27
C PRO A 87 -15.31 -20.71 -1.74
N LYS A 88 -16.65 -20.55 -1.68
CA LYS A 88 -17.32 -19.29 -2.04
C LYS A 88 -17.08 -18.26 -0.93
N LEU A 89 -16.02 -17.48 -1.06
CA LEU A 89 -15.68 -16.39 -0.15
C LEU A 89 -16.17 -15.07 -0.75
N LYS A 90 -17.24 -14.49 -0.18
CA LYS A 90 -17.71 -13.16 -0.57
C LYS A 90 -16.61 -12.13 -0.30
N THR A 91 -16.35 -11.26 -1.27
CA THR A 91 -15.38 -10.16 -1.13
C THR A 91 -15.96 -8.88 -1.71
N THR A 92 -15.53 -7.74 -1.18
CA THR A 92 -15.81 -6.42 -1.75
C THR A 92 -14.57 -5.90 -2.48
N GLY A 93 -14.78 -4.99 -3.43
CA GLY A 93 -13.70 -4.20 -4.01
C GLY A 93 -12.98 -3.41 -2.90
N LYS A 94 -11.64 -3.38 -2.97
CA LYS A 94 -10.86 -2.59 -2.00
C LYS A 94 -11.01 -1.10 -2.32
N LYS A 95 -11.44 -0.31 -1.33
CA LYS A 95 -11.47 1.15 -1.44
C LYS A 95 -10.04 1.68 -1.64
N VAL A 96 -9.87 2.59 -2.60
CA VAL A 96 -8.59 3.26 -2.85
C VAL A 96 -8.47 4.42 -1.88
N ILE A 97 -7.51 4.34 -0.96
CA ILE A 97 -7.20 5.41 0.00
C ILE A 97 -6.05 6.23 -0.58
N PHE A 98 -6.29 7.53 -0.80
CA PHE A 98 -5.34 8.48 -1.36
C PHE A 98 -5.66 9.89 -0.81
N LEU A 99 -4.77 10.84 -0.98
CA LEU A 99 -5.02 12.25 -0.67
C LEU A 99 -5.57 12.97 -1.91
N GLU A 100 -6.67 13.67 -1.77
CA GLU A 100 -7.11 14.66 -2.76
C GLU A 100 -6.07 15.78 -2.86
N TRP A 101 -6.14 16.59 -3.91
CA TRP A 101 -5.12 17.61 -4.17
C TRP A 101 -4.95 18.59 -3.00
N GLU A 102 -6.06 19.08 -2.45
CA GLU A 102 -6.06 20.01 -1.32
C GLU A 102 -5.50 19.37 -0.05
N GLU A 103 -5.81 18.11 0.19
CA GLU A 103 -5.27 17.33 1.31
C GLU A 103 -3.75 17.12 1.15
N LEU A 104 -3.31 16.78 -0.07
CA LEU A 104 -1.88 16.63 -0.37
C LEU A 104 -1.12 17.93 -0.15
N MET A 105 -1.67 19.06 -0.62
CA MET A 105 -1.05 20.38 -0.43
C MET A 105 -1.02 20.78 1.03
N ARG A 106 -2.04 20.46 1.82
CA ARG A 106 -2.05 20.67 3.27
C ARG A 106 -0.93 19.90 3.96
N VAL A 107 -0.74 18.64 3.60
CA VAL A 107 0.39 17.82 4.13
C VAL A 107 1.74 18.38 3.68
N PHE A 108 1.89 18.75 2.40
CA PHE A 108 3.12 19.24 1.82
C PHE A 108 3.60 20.57 2.42
N GLU A 109 2.67 21.51 2.66
CA GLU A 109 2.98 22.82 3.24
C GLU A 109 2.92 22.83 4.77
N TYR A 110 2.56 21.70 5.41
CA TYR A 110 2.44 21.66 6.86
C TYR A 110 3.77 21.98 7.55
N ASN A 111 3.76 23.02 8.36
CA ASN A 111 4.92 23.36 9.20
C ASN A 111 4.88 22.54 10.48
N VAL A 112 5.65 21.46 10.51
CA VAL A 112 5.72 20.53 11.66
C VAL A 112 6.25 21.27 12.89
N PRO A 113 5.45 21.40 13.98
CA PRO A 113 5.89 22.02 15.21
C PRO A 113 7.02 21.25 15.88
N GLU A 114 7.70 21.87 16.84
CA GLU A 114 8.79 21.22 17.58
C GLU A 114 8.29 20.13 18.53
N ASN A 115 9.22 19.24 18.93
CA ASN A 115 8.92 18.14 19.84
C ASN A 115 8.22 18.63 21.11
N GLY A 116 7.22 17.87 21.54
CA GLY A 116 6.44 18.17 22.76
C GLY A 116 5.40 19.27 22.60
N THR A 117 5.31 19.93 21.43
CA THR A 117 4.25 20.90 21.18
C THR A 117 2.89 20.23 21.19
N LYS A 118 1.94 20.80 21.92
CA LYS A 118 0.54 20.38 21.94
C LYS A 118 -0.21 21.09 20.83
N VAL A 119 -0.74 20.31 19.88
CA VAL A 119 -1.55 20.81 18.77
C VAL A 119 -3.00 20.50 19.05
N LYS A 120 -3.86 21.52 19.01
CA LYS A 120 -5.32 21.33 19.11
C LYS A 120 -5.86 20.86 17.77
N LEU A 121 -6.55 19.74 17.76
CA LEU A 121 -7.11 19.12 16.58
C LEU A 121 -8.62 18.93 16.76
N ARG A 122 -9.33 18.82 15.64
CA ARG A 122 -10.76 18.55 15.59
C ARG A 122 -11.00 17.18 14.96
N ALA A 123 -11.64 16.28 15.69
CA ALA A 123 -12.08 15.00 15.17
C ALA A 123 -13.22 15.16 14.16
N ALA A 124 -13.49 14.12 13.34
CA ALA A 124 -14.58 14.13 12.36
C ALA A 124 -15.98 14.31 13.00
N ASP A 125 -16.15 13.92 14.25
CA ASP A 125 -17.38 14.11 15.03
C ASP A 125 -17.48 15.50 15.70
N GLY A 126 -16.52 16.38 15.44
CA GLY A 126 -16.46 17.76 15.95
C GLY A 126 -15.81 17.92 17.32
N ARG A 127 -15.45 16.85 18.03
CA ARG A 127 -14.73 16.91 19.30
C ARG A 127 -13.34 17.49 19.12
N CYS A 128 -12.95 18.39 20.01
CA CYS A 128 -11.57 18.90 20.06
C CYS A 128 -10.74 18.07 21.03
N TYR A 129 -9.50 17.80 20.66
CA TYR A 129 -8.51 17.10 21.48
C TYR A 129 -7.10 17.65 21.23
N GLU A 130 -6.18 17.32 22.12
CA GLU A 130 -4.78 17.73 21.97
C GLU A 130 -3.92 16.53 21.54
N LYS A 131 -3.04 16.77 20.56
CA LYS A 131 -2.01 15.83 20.11
C LYS A 131 -0.65 16.42 20.42
N VAL A 132 0.20 15.62 21.05
CA VAL A 132 1.60 16.02 21.30
C VAL A 132 2.45 15.56 20.13
N VAL A 133 3.29 16.45 19.59
CA VAL A 133 4.26 16.12 18.54
C VAL A 133 5.33 15.21 19.11
N SER A 134 5.43 13.98 18.59
CA SER A 134 6.29 12.93 19.13
C SER A 134 7.76 13.09 18.69
N ASP A 135 8.00 13.32 17.41
CA ASP A 135 9.32 13.45 16.79
C ASP A 135 9.24 14.34 15.55
N ALA A 136 9.48 15.64 15.73
CA ALA A 136 9.39 16.62 14.66
C ALA A 136 10.35 16.33 13.49
N ALA A 137 11.54 15.82 13.78
CA ALA A 137 12.54 15.50 12.75
C ALA A 137 12.05 14.31 11.89
N ALA A 138 11.53 13.26 12.52
CA ALA A 138 10.97 12.12 11.81
C ALA A 138 9.70 12.49 11.02
N LEU A 139 8.84 13.36 11.58
CA LEU A 139 7.66 13.86 10.89
C LEU A 139 8.00 14.70 9.65
N ARG A 140 9.01 15.59 9.73
CA ARG A 140 9.49 16.37 8.57
C ARG A 140 10.04 15.46 7.47
N LYS A 141 10.87 14.45 7.85
CA LYS A 141 11.37 13.44 6.89
C LYS A 141 10.24 12.64 6.26
N THR A 142 9.26 12.21 7.07
CA THR A 142 8.09 11.46 6.62
C THR A 142 7.27 12.29 5.63
N ARG A 143 6.99 13.56 5.94
CA ARG A 143 6.32 14.51 5.04
C ARG A 143 7.03 14.57 3.70
N ASP A 144 8.33 14.83 3.71
CA ASP A 144 9.09 15.06 2.50
C ASP A 144 9.16 13.79 1.62
N ILE A 145 9.47 12.62 2.20
CA ILE A 145 9.53 11.35 1.46
C ILE A 145 8.14 10.96 0.94
N PHE A 146 7.09 11.09 1.77
CA PHE A 146 5.73 10.76 1.36
C PHE A 146 5.23 11.67 0.24
N CYS A 147 5.40 12.98 0.38
CA CYS A 147 5.01 13.93 -0.66
C CYS A 147 5.84 13.72 -1.95
N PHE A 148 7.11 13.37 -1.84
CA PHE A 148 7.91 13.01 -3.00
C PHE A 148 7.31 11.82 -3.74
N CYS A 149 6.89 10.78 -3.02
CA CYS A 149 6.15 9.66 -3.64
C CYS A 149 4.82 10.10 -4.26
N CYS A 150 4.12 11.07 -3.65
CA CYS A 150 2.89 11.64 -4.20
C CYS A 150 3.11 12.45 -5.47
N PHE A 151 4.28 13.02 -5.67
CA PHE A 151 4.61 13.85 -6.85
C PHE A 151 5.39 13.11 -7.94
N THR A 152 5.87 11.89 -7.65
CA THR A 152 6.70 11.10 -8.59
C THR A 152 6.20 9.71 -8.86
N SER A 153 5.13 9.29 -8.23
CA SER A 153 4.59 7.92 -8.26
C SER A 153 5.48 6.82 -7.66
N LEU A 154 6.67 7.12 -7.14
CA LEU A 154 7.56 6.11 -6.61
C LEU A 154 6.90 5.29 -5.49
N ARG A 155 7.23 3.99 -5.47
CA ARG A 155 6.98 3.21 -4.26
C ARG A 155 7.95 3.66 -3.18
N TYR A 156 7.54 3.55 -1.92
CA TYR A 156 8.42 3.91 -0.80
C TYR A 156 9.78 3.20 -0.86
N SER A 157 9.81 1.92 -1.23
CA SER A 157 11.07 1.18 -1.39
C SER A 157 12.00 1.82 -2.42
N ASP A 158 11.45 2.31 -3.52
CA ASP A 158 12.23 2.93 -4.59
C ASP A 158 12.70 4.33 -4.16
N ALA A 159 11.85 5.11 -3.49
CA ALA A 159 12.23 6.42 -2.94
C ALA A 159 13.28 6.31 -1.82
N ALA A 160 13.16 5.32 -0.93
CA ALA A 160 14.11 5.09 0.17
C ALA A 160 15.50 4.62 -0.34
N ASN A 161 15.57 4.06 -1.54
CA ASN A 161 16.81 3.62 -2.18
C ASN A 161 17.24 4.52 -3.35
N LEU A 162 16.59 5.67 -3.52
CA LEU A 162 16.94 6.63 -4.56
C LEU A 162 18.32 7.22 -4.30
N LYS A 163 19.24 7.04 -5.24
CA LYS A 163 20.59 7.61 -5.16
C LYS A 163 20.65 8.98 -5.81
N CYS A 164 21.56 9.82 -5.35
CA CYS A 164 21.79 11.14 -5.92
C CYS A 164 22.17 11.05 -7.42
N ALA A 165 22.92 10.03 -7.80
CA ALA A 165 23.29 9.75 -9.18
C ALA A 165 22.10 9.38 -10.10
N ASN A 166 20.95 9.06 -9.54
CA ASN A 166 19.75 8.81 -10.34
C ASN A 166 19.05 10.09 -10.80
N ILE A 167 19.41 11.24 -10.24
CA ILE A 167 18.83 12.55 -10.58
C ILE A 167 19.68 13.20 -11.66
N ASP A 168 19.07 13.52 -12.79
CA ASP A 168 19.70 14.20 -13.91
C ASP A 168 18.83 15.40 -14.34
N GLY A 169 19.23 16.58 -13.89
CA GLY A 169 18.53 17.82 -14.17
C GLY A 169 17.05 17.77 -13.73
N ASP A 170 16.18 17.80 -14.70
CA ASP A 170 14.72 17.84 -14.52
C ASP A 170 14.04 16.47 -14.54
N ALA A 171 14.81 15.40 -14.49
CA ALA A 171 14.31 14.03 -14.49
C ALA A 171 15.10 13.13 -13.53
N MET A 172 14.53 11.98 -13.24
CA MET A 172 15.24 10.89 -12.58
C MET A 172 15.08 9.60 -13.37
N THR A 173 16.11 8.77 -13.34
CA THR A 173 16.11 7.44 -13.96
C THR A 173 16.39 6.40 -12.87
N ILE A 174 15.44 5.48 -12.67
CA ILE A 174 15.54 4.45 -11.66
C ILE A 174 15.23 3.06 -12.23
N THR A 175 15.83 2.04 -11.66
CA THR A 175 15.39 0.65 -11.84
C THR A 175 14.61 0.26 -10.58
N THR A 176 13.33 -0.08 -10.74
CA THR A 176 12.45 -0.39 -9.61
C THR A 176 12.86 -1.68 -8.92
N ILE A 177 12.85 -1.70 -7.58
CA ILE A 177 13.29 -2.87 -6.79
C ILE A 177 12.35 -4.06 -7.00
N LYS A 178 11.05 -3.81 -7.12
CA LYS A 178 10.05 -4.89 -7.14
C LYS A 178 9.90 -5.57 -8.50
N THR A 179 10.00 -4.84 -9.59
CA THR A 179 9.70 -5.33 -10.94
C THR A 179 10.89 -5.27 -11.89
N ALA A 180 12.00 -4.67 -11.43
CA ALA A 180 13.23 -4.45 -12.21
C ALA A 180 13.02 -3.63 -13.51
N ASP A 181 11.92 -2.86 -13.57
CA ASP A 181 11.65 -1.96 -14.70
C ASP A 181 12.49 -0.69 -14.58
N THR A 182 13.08 -0.24 -15.65
CA THR A 182 13.74 1.07 -15.71
C THR A 182 12.71 2.13 -16.09
N LEU A 183 12.56 3.13 -15.22
CA LEU A 183 11.61 4.23 -15.39
C LEU A 183 12.39 5.55 -15.46
N ARG A 184 12.02 6.39 -16.44
CA ARG A 184 12.38 7.80 -16.48
C ARG A 184 11.16 8.62 -16.06
N ILE A 185 11.33 9.44 -15.04
CA ILE A 185 10.25 10.24 -14.43
C ILE A 185 10.69 11.70 -14.41
N GLU A 186 9.91 12.56 -15.05
CA GLU A 186 10.09 14.00 -15.04
C GLU A 186 9.73 14.56 -13.67
N LEU A 187 10.56 15.49 -13.19
CA LEU A 187 10.39 16.12 -11.87
C LEU A 187 9.58 17.40 -11.98
N ASN A 188 8.40 17.41 -11.38
CA ASN A 188 7.60 18.62 -11.25
C ASN A 188 8.18 19.57 -10.19
N LYS A 189 7.68 20.81 -10.14
CA LYS A 189 8.16 21.84 -9.21
C LYS A 189 8.13 21.43 -7.73
N TYR A 190 7.17 20.60 -7.32
CA TYR A 190 7.02 20.16 -5.93
C TYR A 190 8.09 19.12 -5.56
N ALA A 191 8.32 18.15 -6.45
CA ALA A 191 9.39 17.17 -6.29
C ALA A 191 10.76 17.85 -6.23
N LYS A 192 11.04 18.81 -7.13
CA LYS A 192 12.28 19.61 -7.12
C LYS A 192 12.44 20.38 -5.81
N ARG A 193 11.39 21.03 -5.30
CA ARG A 193 11.41 21.75 -4.02
C ARG A 193 11.75 20.83 -2.84
N ILE A 194 11.30 19.58 -2.87
CA ILE A 194 11.68 18.59 -1.85
C ILE A 194 13.16 18.25 -1.98
N LEU A 195 13.64 17.93 -3.19
CA LEU A 195 15.04 17.57 -3.43
C LEU A 195 16.01 18.67 -2.98
N GLU A 196 15.70 19.93 -3.24
CA GLU A 196 16.54 21.07 -2.81
C GLU A 196 16.76 21.11 -1.29
N ARG A 197 15.83 20.62 -0.46
CA ARG A 197 16.01 20.54 1.01
C ARG A 197 17.12 19.58 1.42
N TYR A 198 17.44 18.59 0.59
CA TYR A 198 18.41 17.53 0.87
C TYR A 198 19.72 17.69 0.09
N LYS A 199 19.73 18.52 -0.95
CA LYS A 199 20.83 18.66 -1.90
C LYS A 199 22.19 18.99 -1.25
N ALA A 200 22.18 19.79 -0.16
CA ALA A 200 23.40 20.14 0.58
C ALA A 200 24.10 18.93 1.23
N HIS A 201 23.39 17.82 1.41
CA HIS A 201 23.90 16.59 2.02
C HIS A 201 24.18 15.48 1.01
N TRP A 202 24.02 15.75 -0.30
CA TRP A 202 24.25 14.77 -1.32
C TRP A 202 25.74 14.46 -1.49
N THR A 203 26.01 13.17 -1.68
CA THR A 203 27.33 12.64 -2.09
C THR A 203 27.12 11.79 -3.34
N ASN A 204 28.17 11.60 -4.17
CA ASN A 204 28.05 10.88 -5.46
C ASN A 204 27.43 9.48 -5.32
N ASP A 205 27.74 8.76 -4.23
CA ASP A 205 27.23 7.42 -3.95
C ASP A 205 26.10 7.42 -2.88
N GLY A 206 25.69 8.60 -2.43
CA GLY A 206 24.72 8.78 -1.35
C GLY A 206 23.27 8.57 -1.77
N PHE A 207 22.44 8.31 -0.78
CA PHE A 207 21.00 8.31 -0.94
C PHE A 207 20.45 9.73 -0.89
N VAL A 208 19.41 10.01 -1.68
CA VAL A 208 18.70 11.30 -1.69
C VAL A 208 18.06 11.60 -0.34
N PHE A 209 17.45 10.59 0.27
CA PHE A 209 16.75 10.74 1.55
C PHE A 209 17.44 9.96 2.66
N PRO A 210 17.42 10.48 3.91
CA PRO A 210 17.90 9.73 5.06
C PRO A 210 17.02 8.50 5.30
N HIS A 211 17.66 7.40 5.68
CA HIS A 211 16.97 6.12 5.87
C HIS A 211 15.90 6.21 6.98
N LEU A 212 14.73 5.69 6.69
CA LEU A 212 13.63 5.45 7.63
C LEU A 212 13.03 4.08 7.28
N THR A 213 12.75 3.22 8.25
CA THR A 213 12.12 1.92 7.96
C THR A 213 10.67 2.12 7.53
N ASN A 214 10.15 1.22 6.69
CA ASN A 214 8.75 1.31 6.23
C ASN A 214 7.75 1.30 7.40
N GLN A 215 8.06 0.58 8.47
CA GLN A 215 7.22 0.52 9.66
C GLN A 215 7.17 1.88 10.37
N ARG A 216 8.33 2.51 10.62
CA ARG A 216 8.41 3.86 11.20
C ARG A 216 7.77 4.91 10.30
N MET A 217 7.99 4.78 8.99
CA MET A 217 7.38 5.67 8.01
C MET A 217 5.83 5.62 8.09
N ASN A 218 5.24 4.42 8.15
CA ASN A 218 3.79 4.28 8.29
C ASN A 218 3.27 4.83 9.63
N PHE A 219 4.03 4.66 10.71
CA PHE A 219 3.68 5.21 12.02
C PHE A 219 3.62 6.75 11.98
N TYR A 220 4.71 7.40 11.57
CA TYR A 220 4.77 8.87 11.50
C TYR A 220 3.86 9.45 10.42
N LEU A 221 3.58 8.72 9.35
CA LEU A 221 2.64 9.17 8.32
C LEU A 221 1.22 9.32 8.87
N LYS A 222 0.76 8.40 9.72
CA LYS A 222 -0.55 8.51 10.36
C LYS A 222 -0.58 9.69 11.32
N GLU A 223 0.45 9.87 12.14
CA GLU A 223 0.57 11.03 13.02
C GLU A 223 0.60 12.36 12.24
N LEU A 224 1.37 12.42 11.16
CA LEU A 224 1.43 13.60 10.27
C LEU A 224 0.06 13.92 9.67
N CYS A 225 -0.62 12.91 9.12
CA CYS A 225 -1.94 13.10 8.52
C CYS A 225 -2.99 13.48 9.57
N GLU A 226 -2.88 12.99 10.81
CA GLU A 226 -3.71 13.40 11.94
C GLU A 226 -3.46 14.88 12.28
N LEU A 227 -2.20 15.30 12.39
CA LEU A 227 -1.81 16.70 12.62
C LEU A 227 -2.29 17.64 11.49
N CYS A 228 -2.39 17.13 10.27
CA CYS A 228 -2.94 17.86 9.11
C CYS A 228 -4.49 17.78 9.02
N GLU A 229 -5.17 17.21 10.01
CA GLU A 229 -6.62 17.02 10.04
C GLU A 229 -7.18 16.29 8.80
N ILE A 230 -6.47 15.26 8.33
CA ILE A 230 -6.96 14.36 7.28
C ILE A 230 -7.91 13.33 7.92
N ASN A 231 -9.01 13.80 8.43
CA ASN A 231 -9.90 13.05 9.33
C ASN A 231 -11.27 12.67 8.73
N THR A 232 -11.46 12.91 7.43
CA THR A 232 -12.70 12.52 6.73
C THR A 232 -13.05 11.05 7.04
N PRO A 233 -14.29 10.74 7.47
CA PRO A 233 -14.69 9.37 7.77
C PRO A 233 -14.66 8.48 6.53
N VAL A 234 -14.01 7.33 6.62
CA VAL A 234 -13.93 6.33 5.55
C VAL A 234 -14.45 5.01 6.06
N THR A 235 -15.53 4.52 5.46
CA THR A 235 -16.06 3.19 5.77
C THR A 235 -15.41 2.13 4.89
N GLU A 236 -14.76 1.14 5.51
CA GLU A 236 -14.30 -0.08 4.88
C GLU A 236 -15.36 -1.18 5.06
N THR A 237 -15.83 -1.75 3.95
CA THR A 237 -16.73 -2.91 3.95
C THR A 237 -15.94 -4.16 3.62
N TYR A 238 -16.07 -5.20 4.44
CA TYR A 238 -15.50 -6.51 4.16
C TYR A 238 -16.41 -7.64 4.65
N TYR A 239 -16.07 -8.88 4.28
CA TYR A 239 -16.79 -10.07 4.73
C TYR A 239 -15.91 -10.94 5.62
N ARG A 240 -16.53 -11.50 6.67
CA ARG A 240 -16.03 -12.60 7.49
C ARG A 240 -16.99 -13.77 7.35
N GLY A 241 -16.65 -14.76 6.54
CA GLY A 241 -17.61 -15.79 6.11
C GLY A 241 -18.76 -15.16 5.30
N VAL A 242 -19.97 -15.27 5.80
CA VAL A 242 -21.17 -14.67 5.19
C VAL A 242 -21.52 -13.31 5.78
N GLU A 243 -20.96 -12.99 6.93
CA GLU A 243 -21.22 -11.75 7.67
C GLU A 243 -20.56 -10.57 6.96
N ARG A 244 -21.34 -9.52 6.70
CA ARG A 244 -20.84 -8.22 6.24
C ARG A 244 -20.45 -7.39 7.46
N VAL A 245 -19.26 -6.82 7.39
CA VAL A 245 -18.74 -5.93 8.44
C VAL A 245 -18.41 -4.58 7.80
N ASP A 246 -18.95 -3.52 8.38
CA ASP A 246 -18.67 -2.14 8.01
C ASP A 246 -17.94 -1.46 9.18
N GLU A 247 -16.70 -1.01 8.93
CA GLU A 247 -15.87 -0.30 9.92
C GLU A 247 -15.56 1.11 9.39
N THR A 248 -15.83 2.12 10.19
CA THR A 248 -15.55 3.52 9.83
C THR A 248 -14.36 4.04 10.63
N HIS A 249 -13.37 4.53 9.92
CA HIS A 249 -12.14 5.09 10.48
C HIS A 249 -11.91 6.50 9.93
N PRO A 250 -11.25 7.39 10.69
CA PRO A 250 -10.75 8.61 10.12
C PRO A 250 -9.67 8.30 9.06
N LYS A 251 -9.65 9.06 7.97
CA LYS A 251 -8.80 8.78 6.80
C LYS A 251 -7.32 8.63 7.15
N PHE A 252 -6.80 9.40 8.13
CA PHE A 252 -5.40 9.32 8.55
C PHE A 252 -5.00 7.93 9.07
N GLU A 253 -5.89 7.20 9.73
CA GLU A 253 -5.62 5.84 10.23
C GLU A 253 -5.40 4.83 9.11
N LEU A 254 -6.00 5.07 7.94
CA LEU A 254 -5.91 4.21 6.76
C LEU A 254 -4.72 4.56 5.85
N MET A 255 -4.01 5.65 6.17
CA MET A 255 -2.85 6.08 5.39
C MET A 255 -1.68 5.11 5.55
N SER A 256 -1.00 4.88 4.46
CA SER A 256 0.21 4.05 4.40
C SER A 256 1.15 4.59 3.31
N THR A 257 2.41 4.18 3.33
CA THR A 257 3.40 4.60 2.33
C THR A 257 2.92 4.36 0.89
N HIS A 258 2.15 3.29 0.67
CA HIS A 258 1.59 3.00 -0.66
C HIS A 258 0.50 4.00 -1.09
N ALA A 259 -0.08 4.74 -0.16
CA ALA A 259 -1.03 5.81 -0.49
C ALA A 259 -0.35 6.95 -1.28
N GLY A 260 0.95 7.18 -1.13
CA GLY A 260 1.69 8.16 -1.93
C GLY A 260 1.57 7.90 -3.43
N ARG A 261 1.84 6.67 -3.86
CA ARG A 261 1.67 6.28 -5.27
C ARG A 261 0.22 6.34 -5.75
N ARG A 262 -0.75 5.98 -4.90
CA ARG A 262 -2.17 6.08 -5.22
C ARG A 262 -2.59 7.55 -5.37
N THR A 263 -2.09 8.41 -4.51
CA THR A 263 -2.31 9.87 -4.55
C THR A 263 -1.83 10.44 -5.89
N PHE A 264 -0.61 10.05 -6.35
CA PHE A 264 -0.13 10.46 -7.66
C PHE A 264 -1.10 10.02 -8.77
N ILE A 265 -1.44 8.73 -8.81
CA ILE A 265 -2.27 8.17 -9.88
C ILE A 265 -3.65 8.83 -9.94
N CYS A 266 -4.33 8.90 -8.77
CA CYS A 266 -5.67 9.46 -8.72
C CYS A 266 -5.69 10.96 -9.10
N ASN A 267 -4.77 11.76 -8.54
CA ASN A 267 -4.72 13.19 -8.88
C ASN A 267 -4.32 13.41 -10.36
N ALA A 268 -3.38 12.63 -10.91
CA ALA A 268 -3.03 12.73 -12.32
C ALA A 268 -4.23 12.44 -13.24
N LEU A 269 -4.99 11.38 -12.95
CA LEU A 269 -6.21 11.05 -13.69
C LEU A 269 -7.31 12.11 -13.52
N MET A 270 -7.47 12.67 -12.30
CA MET A 270 -8.42 13.76 -12.03
C MET A 270 -8.04 15.06 -12.75
N MET A 271 -6.76 15.32 -12.99
CA MET A 271 -6.26 16.43 -13.80
C MET A 271 -6.39 16.17 -15.31
N GLY A 272 -6.99 15.06 -15.75
CA GLY A 272 -7.19 14.73 -17.16
C GLY A 272 -6.00 14.10 -17.87
N ILE A 273 -4.93 13.74 -17.13
CA ILE A 273 -3.79 13.03 -17.72
C ILE A 273 -4.22 11.61 -18.10
N SER A 274 -3.94 11.20 -19.34
CA SER A 274 -4.36 9.88 -19.81
C SER A 274 -3.74 8.73 -19.00
N ALA A 275 -4.51 7.65 -18.82
CA ALA A 275 -4.04 6.48 -18.09
C ALA A 275 -2.75 5.89 -18.68
N GLU A 276 -2.56 5.97 -20.00
CA GLU A 276 -1.35 5.49 -20.69
C GLU A 276 -0.09 6.27 -20.30
N ILE A 277 -0.20 7.60 -20.12
CA ILE A 277 0.92 8.42 -19.64
C ILE A 277 1.20 8.09 -18.17
N VAL A 278 0.15 8.00 -17.34
CA VAL A 278 0.30 7.63 -15.93
C VAL A 278 0.95 6.25 -15.79
N MET A 279 0.60 5.28 -16.64
CA MET A 279 1.20 3.95 -16.65
C MET A 279 2.70 3.99 -16.96
N LYS A 280 3.17 4.87 -17.87
CA LYS A 280 4.60 5.04 -18.16
C LYS A 280 5.39 5.52 -16.94
N TRP A 281 4.89 6.51 -16.20
CA TRP A 281 5.53 6.99 -14.97
C TRP A 281 5.48 5.98 -13.82
N THR A 282 4.44 5.17 -13.80
CA THR A 282 4.23 4.22 -12.71
C THR A 282 4.80 2.83 -12.99
N GLY A 283 5.16 2.53 -14.24
CA GLY A 283 5.61 1.19 -14.64
C GLY A 283 4.51 0.13 -14.50
N HIS A 284 3.25 0.50 -14.76
CA HIS A 284 2.18 -0.49 -14.88
C HIS A 284 2.15 -1.05 -16.29
N SER A 285 2.33 -2.35 -16.41
CA SER A 285 2.29 -3.07 -17.69
C SER A 285 0.88 -3.47 -18.13
N ASP A 286 -0.10 -3.47 -17.20
CA ASP A 286 -1.44 -3.97 -17.40
C ASP A 286 -2.50 -2.92 -17.01
N TYR A 287 -3.40 -2.61 -17.93
CA TYR A 287 -4.53 -1.70 -17.71
C TYR A 287 -5.47 -2.17 -16.58
N LYS A 288 -5.58 -3.48 -16.36
CA LYS A 288 -6.38 -4.05 -15.28
C LYS A 288 -5.90 -3.55 -13.90
N SER A 289 -4.59 -3.29 -13.76
CA SER A 289 -4.01 -2.73 -12.54
C SER A 289 -4.38 -1.26 -12.31
N MET A 290 -4.75 -0.52 -13.39
CA MET A 290 -5.20 0.87 -13.33
C MET A 290 -6.69 1.02 -13.05
N LYS A 291 -7.49 0.00 -13.37
CA LYS A 291 -8.95 0.05 -13.26
C LYS A 291 -9.47 0.55 -11.90
N PRO A 292 -8.93 0.11 -10.75
CA PRO A 292 -9.40 0.62 -9.44
C PRO A 292 -9.24 2.13 -9.26
N TYR A 293 -8.25 2.75 -9.91
CA TYR A 293 -8.00 4.19 -9.84
C TYR A 293 -8.92 4.95 -10.78
N ILE A 294 -9.14 4.42 -11.99
CA ILE A 294 -10.06 5.00 -12.97
C ILE A 294 -11.49 5.00 -12.44
N ASP A 295 -11.91 3.93 -11.77
CA ASP A 295 -13.25 3.82 -11.18
C ASP A 295 -13.49 4.86 -10.07
N VAL A 296 -12.44 5.31 -9.37
CA VAL A 296 -12.51 6.35 -8.32
C VAL A 296 -12.63 7.76 -8.93
N THR A 297 -12.10 7.98 -10.13
CA THR A 297 -12.09 9.30 -10.80
C THR A 297 -13.36 9.59 -11.62
N ASN A 298 -14.52 9.04 -11.20
CA ASN A 298 -15.80 9.27 -11.89
C ASN A 298 -16.22 10.75 -11.98
N THR A 299 -15.69 11.63 -11.12
CA THR A 299 -15.85 13.09 -11.24
C THR A 299 -15.27 13.61 -12.56
N ALA A 300 -14.14 13.06 -13.02
CA ALA A 300 -13.55 13.42 -14.30
C ALA A 300 -14.47 13.10 -15.50
N LYS A 301 -15.39 12.12 -15.37
CA LYS A 301 -16.39 11.84 -16.42
C LYS A 301 -17.43 12.96 -16.52
N ALA A 302 -17.89 13.49 -15.39
CA ALA A 302 -18.85 14.58 -15.37
C ALA A 302 -18.22 15.88 -15.90
N GLU A 303 -16.97 16.15 -15.56
CA GLU A 303 -16.21 17.29 -16.10
C GLU A 303 -15.93 17.12 -17.60
N ALA A 304 -15.50 15.93 -18.04
CA ALA A 304 -15.32 15.65 -19.46
C ALA A 304 -16.62 15.81 -20.27
N MET A 305 -17.78 15.45 -19.67
CA MET A 305 -19.07 15.65 -20.33
C MET A 305 -19.42 17.14 -20.44
N ARG A 306 -19.11 17.97 -19.44
CA ARG A 306 -19.29 19.44 -19.51
C ARG A 306 -18.49 20.09 -20.65
N MET A 307 -17.32 19.52 -21.00
CA MET A 307 -16.54 20.02 -22.15
C MET A 307 -17.27 19.88 -23.49
N PHE A 308 -18.29 18.99 -23.59
CA PHE A 308 -19.16 18.93 -24.75
C PHE A 308 -20.24 20.03 -24.72
N ASP A 309 -20.68 20.45 -23.52
CA ASP A 309 -21.69 21.49 -23.35
C ASP A 309 -21.12 22.89 -23.63
N GLU A 310 -19.78 23.07 -23.56
CA GLU A 310 -19.07 24.33 -23.78
C GLU A 310 -18.61 24.54 -25.24
N ARG A 311 -18.92 23.61 -26.17
CA ARG A 311 -18.68 23.71 -27.62
C ARG A 311 -19.95 24.05 -28.37
#